data_9cd1b74f62ec14c34588a3d4f2fe4909
#
_entry.id   9cd1b74f62ec14c34588a3d4f2fe4909
#
_cell.length_a   1.000
_cell.length_b   1.000
_cell.length_c   1.000
_cell.angle_alpha   90.00
_cell.angle_beta   90.00
_cell.angle_gamma   90.00
#
_symmetry.space_group_name_H-M   'P 1'
#
loop_
_entity.id
_entity.type
_entity.pdbx_description
1 polymer ?
#
loop_
_entity_poly.entity_id
_entity_poly.type
_entity_poly.pdbx_seq_one_letter_code
_entity_poly.pdbx_strand_id
1 'polypeptide(L)'
;GDPVDTDGEGIGPGGNEPGHHLLEVDITLDELADILGEELRLPRIQPKGKHRITSQKDRYSGIRQSGPESLRHFKRTFRRALRRQIITGTYDPENPRIIFERRDKMYRSWRTVLQPQSNAVIVYMMDVSGSMGDEQKELVRLEAFWIDAWLRRNYEGIESRYIVHDVRAMEVDKNTFFHLREDGGTKISSAFKCARELIDAHYNPDEWNIYLFHFSDGDNSSESDNRECCRILREHLLPKINMFGYCQVASAYGSGNFINVLHEHLEDEPAVITTRVNSRDDIYDSIKAFFSPGR
;
A
#
# COMPACT_ATOMS: atom_id res chain seq x y z
N GLY A 1 -51.31 17.31 -22.20
CA GLY A 1 -49.91 17.53 -21.90
C GLY A 1 -49.12 16.36 -22.47
N ASP A 2 -48.34 16.62 -23.50
CA ASP A 2 -47.53 15.62 -24.18
C ASP A 2 -46.42 15.09 -23.31
N PRO A 3 -46.05 13.81 -23.38
CA PRO A 3 -44.94 13.27 -22.65
C PRO A 3 -43.63 13.76 -23.27
N VAL A 4 -42.73 14.25 -22.41
CA VAL A 4 -41.37 14.62 -22.79
C VAL A 4 -40.59 13.33 -22.97
N ASP A 5 -40.08 13.09 -24.20
CA ASP A 5 -39.07 12.07 -24.45
C ASP A 5 -37.79 12.41 -23.70
N THR A 6 -37.47 11.60 -22.74
CA THR A 6 -36.13 11.55 -22.13
C THR A 6 -35.44 10.35 -22.73
N ASP A 7 -34.54 10.59 -23.68
CA ASP A 7 -33.52 9.61 -24.08
C ASP A 7 -32.59 9.32 -22.85
N GLY A 8 -33.07 8.45 -22.00
CA GLY A 8 -32.27 7.77 -21.01
C GLY A 8 -32.27 6.31 -21.44
N GLU A 9 -31.11 5.72 -21.64
CA GLU A 9 -30.96 4.27 -21.79
C GLU A 9 -31.58 3.63 -20.55
N GLY A 10 -32.85 3.31 -20.68
CA GLY A 10 -33.75 2.99 -19.59
C GLY A 10 -33.58 1.54 -19.18
N ILE A 11 -33.46 1.36 -17.94
CA ILE A 11 -33.82 0.16 -17.21
C ILE A 11 -35.35 -0.01 -17.36
N GLY A 12 -35.77 -0.65 -18.44
CA GLY A 12 -37.15 -1.09 -18.62
C GLY A 12 -37.30 -2.53 -18.23
N PRO A 13 -38.51 -2.97 -17.77
CA PRO A 13 -38.75 -4.39 -17.50
C PRO A 13 -38.76 -5.18 -18.80
N GLY A 14 -37.72 -5.99 -19.03
CA GLY A 14 -37.66 -6.96 -20.10
C GLY A 14 -36.68 -6.70 -21.26
N GLY A 15 -35.56 -6.03 -21.00
CA GLY A 15 -34.46 -5.95 -21.98
C GLY A 15 -33.82 -7.31 -22.22
N ASN A 16 -33.66 -7.71 -23.51
CA ASN A 16 -33.08 -8.99 -23.94
C ASN A 16 -31.54 -9.03 -23.90
N GLU A 17 -30.89 -8.11 -23.21
CA GLU A 17 -29.44 -8.13 -23.01
C GLU A 17 -29.08 -8.71 -21.68
N PRO A 18 -28.09 -9.61 -21.61
CA PRO A 18 -27.62 -10.12 -20.32
C PRO A 18 -27.01 -8.98 -19.51
N GLY A 19 -27.68 -8.63 -18.40
CA GLY A 19 -27.18 -7.65 -17.47
C GLY A 19 -25.80 -8.07 -16.96
N HIS A 20 -24.83 -7.17 -17.04
CA HIS A 20 -23.57 -7.30 -16.35
C HIS A 20 -23.86 -7.31 -14.84
N HIS A 21 -24.02 -8.50 -14.27
CA HIS A 21 -24.00 -8.69 -12.85
C HIS A 21 -22.55 -8.46 -12.37
N LEU A 22 -22.18 -7.21 -12.16
CA LEU A 22 -21.07 -6.86 -11.30
C LEU A 22 -21.42 -7.38 -9.90
N LEU A 23 -20.85 -8.51 -9.53
CA LEU A 23 -20.79 -8.93 -8.14
C LEU A 23 -19.92 -7.90 -7.42
N GLU A 24 -20.52 -6.83 -6.91
CA GLU A 24 -19.92 -6.00 -5.89
C GLU A 24 -19.71 -6.88 -4.67
N VAL A 25 -18.49 -7.39 -4.54
CA VAL A 25 -18.07 -8.05 -3.33
C VAL A 25 -17.54 -6.94 -2.45
N ASP A 26 -18.30 -6.54 -1.46
CA ASP A 26 -17.81 -5.72 -0.34
C ASP A 26 -16.64 -6.46 0.31
N ILE A 27 -15.43 -6.08 -0.10
CA ILE A 27 -14.20 -6.59 0.51
C ILE A 27 -13.93 -5.67 1.71
N THR A 28 -14.03 -6.22 2.90
CA THR A 28 -13.63 -5.51 4.11
C THR A 28 -12.14 -5.20 4.08
N LEU A 29 -11.71 -4.12 4.74
CA LEU A 29 -10.30 -3.76 4.94
C LEU A 29 -9.47 -4.95 5.45
N ASP A 30 -10.08 -5.80 6.26
CA ASP A 30 -9.49 -7.00 6.80
C ASP A 30 -9.27 -8.09 5.74
N GLU A 31 -10.20 -8.26 4.83
CA GLU A 31 -10.07 -9.25 3.74
C GLU A 31 -9.07 -8.78 2.68
N LEU A 32 -9.00 -7.48 2.41
CA LEU A 32 -8.01 -6.92 1.50
C LEU A 32 -6.60 -7.03 2.09
N ALA A 33 -6.42 -6.71 3.38
CA ALA A 33 -5.16 -6.89 4.08
C ALA A 33 -4.72 -8.38 4.15
N ASP A 34 -5.68 -9.33 4.23
CA ASP A 34 -5.37 -10.76 4.13
C ASP A 34 -4.97 -11.18 2.71
N ILE A 35 -5.55 -10.56 1.69
CA ILE A 35 -5.17 -10.81 0.28
C ILE A 35 -3.77 -10.24 0.00
N LEU A 36 -3.47 -9.05 0.50
CA LEU A 36 -2.17 -8.39 0.40
C LEU A 36 -1.12 -9.11 1.27
N GLY A 37 -1.51 -9.60 2.46
CA GLY A 37 -0.58 -10.06 3.50
C GLY A 37 0.04 -11.43 3.27
N GLU A 38 -0.47 -12.28 2.37
CA GLU A 38 0.11 -13.61 2.15
C GLU A 38 1.46 -13.56 1.40
N GLU A 39 1.78 -12.47 0.69
CA GLU A 39 2.98 -12.32 -0.13
C GLU A 39 3.89 -11.14 0.27
N LEU A 40 3.39 -10.20 1.08
CA LEU A 40 4.11 -8.96 1.40
C LEU A 40 4.84 -9.05 2.74
N ARG A 41 6.05 -8.48 2.81
CA ARG A 41 6.86 -8.37 4.04
C ARG A 41 7.63 -7.06 4.04
N LEU A 42 7.91 -6.52 5.23
CA LEU A 42 8.86 -5.42 5.37
C LEU A 42 10.23 -5.88 4.86
N PRO A 43 10.80 -5.19 3.85
CA PRO A 43 12.11 -5.53 3.32
C PRO A 43 13.18 -5.31 4.40
N ARG A 44 14.17 -6.19 4.43
CA ARG A 44 15.36 -6.07 5.28
C ARG A 44 15.09 -5.83 6.76
N ILE A 45 13.93 -6.26 7.27
CA ILE A 45 13.65 -6.18 8.71
C ILE A 45 14.67 -6.99 9.49
N GLN A 46 15.29 -6.38 10.46
CA GLN A 46 16.26 -6.98 11.34
C GLN A 46 15.69 -7.10 12.75
N PRO A 47 16.04 -8.13 13.51
CA PRO A 47 15.68 -8.23 14.92
C PRO A 47 16.46 -7.18 15.72
N LYS A 48 15.88 -5.97 15.87
CA LYS A 48 16.45 -4.83 16.58
C LYS A 48 15.61 -4.50 17.81
N GLY A 49 16.26 -3.98 18.86
CA GLY A 49 15.61 -3.57 20.11
C GLY A 49 15.87 -4.51 21.30
N LYS A 50 15.59 -4.01 22.50
CA LYS A 50 15.93 -4.70 23.77
C LYS A 50 15.06 -5.93 24.07
N HIS A 51 13.98 -6.14 23.34
CA HIS A 51 13.05 -7.23 23.58
C HIS A 51 13.10 -8.27 22.46
N ARG A 52 13.98 -9.25 22.61
CA ARG A 52 13.95 -10.51 21.82
C ARG A 52 12.78 -11.42 22.24
N ILE A 53 11.58 -10.84 22.40
CA ILE A 53 10.41 -11.64 22.72
C ILE A 53 9.71 -11.96 21.42
N THR A 54 9.81 -13.20 20.99
CA THR A 54 8.91 -13.74 19.95
C THR A 54 7.53 -13.89 20.55
N SER A 55 6.59 -13.03 20.18
CA SER A 55 5.20 -13.29 20.51
C SER A 55 4.62 -14.32 19.53
N GLN A 56 4.05 -15.38 20.06
CA GLN A 56 3.26 -16.32 19.29
C GLN A 56 1.87 -15.72 19.16
N LYS A 57 1.51 -15.27 17.96
CA LYS A 57 0.14 -14.83 17.68
C LYS A 57 -0.55 -15.85 16.78
N ASP A 58 -1.62 -16.41 17.27
CA ASP A 58 -2.47 -17.28 16.47
C ASP A 58 -3.28 -16.43 15.48
N ARG A 59 -3.04 -16.61 14.20
CA ARG A 59 -3.83 -15.97 13.13
C ARG A 59 -4.67 -17.00 12.39
N TYR A 60 -5.88 -16.60 12.01
CA TYR A 60 -6.75 -17.36 11.08
C TYR A 60 -6.25 -17.27 9.62
N SER A 61 -4.97 -17.49 9.38
CA SER A 61 -4.39 -17.44 8.04
C SER A 61 -4.22 -18.80 7.39
N GLY A 62 -4.35 -19.86 8.18
CA GLY A 62 -4.27 -21.24 7.68
C GLY A 62 -5.58 -21.68 7.03
N ILE A 63 -5.49 -22.57 6.03
CA ILE A 63 -6.64 -23.20 5.39
C ILE A 63 -6.48 -24.70 5.44
N ARG A 64 -7.54 -25.40 5.90
CA ARG A 64 -7.59 -26.85 6.00
C ARG A 64 -8.81 -27.40 5.26
N GLN A 65 -8.77 -28.68 4.90
CA GLN A 65 -9.88 -29.39 4.26
C GLN A 65 -10.92 -29.91 5.26
N SER A 66 -10.64 -29.79 6.55
CA SER A 66 -11.53 -30.21 7.63
C SER A 66 -11.56 -29.15 8.72
N GLY A 67 -12.74 -28.92 9.30
CA GLY A 67 -12.96 -27.95 10.36
C GLY A 67 -14.43 -27.76 10.66
N PRO A 68 -14.79 -27.01 11.71
CA PRO A 68 -16.17 -26.70 12.04
C PRO A 68 -16.81 -25.83 10.95
N GLU A 69 -18.10 -26.03 10.67
CA GLU A 69 -18.84 -25.31 9.62
C GLU A 69 -18.85 -23.77 9.84
N SER A 70 -18.75 -23.32 11.09
CA SER A 70 -18.64 -21.89 11.43
C SER A 70 -17.36 -21.23 10.89
N LEU A 71 -16.32 -22.00 10.62
CA LEU A 71 -15.06 -21.53 10.05
C LEU A 71 -14.93 -21.85 8.55
N ARG A 72 -16.02 -22.21 7.88
CA ARG A 72 -16.01 -22.49 6.46
C ARG A 72 -15.62 -21.26 5.64
N HIS A 73 -14.57 -21.41 4.85
CA HIS A 73 -14.15 -20.35 3.93
C HIS A 73 -14.94 -20.42 2.62
N PHE A 74 -16.09 -19.74 2.58
CA PHE A 74 -17.06 -19.84 1.49
C PHE A 74 -16.42 -19.57 0.12
N LYS A 75 -15.68 -18.48 -0.04
CA LYS A 75 -15.07 -18.07 -1.32
C LYS A 75 -14.13 -19.15 -1.91
N ARG A 76 -13.29 -19.78 -1.07
CA ARG A 76 -12.39 -20.86 -1.53
C ARG A 76 -13.15 -22.17 -1.79
N THR A 77 -14.12 -22.49 -0.96
CA THR A 77 -15.02 -23.63 -1.18
C THR A 77 -15.76 -23.47 -2.51
N PHE A 78 -16.35 -22.31 -2.76
CA PHE A 78 -17.06 -21.99 -4.00
C PHE A 78 -16.13 -22.12 -5.22
N ARG A 79 -14.96 -21.45 -5.20
CA ARG A 79 -13.99 -21.51 -6.31
C ARG A 79 -13.56 -22.96 -6.60
N ARG A 80 -13.38 -23.77 -5.57
CA ARG A 80 -12.98 -25.17 -5.73
C ARG A 80 -14.09 -26.02 -6.33
N ALA A 81 -15.34 -25.84 -5.88
CA ALA A 81 -16.52 -26.49 -6.44
C ALA A 81 -16.72 -26.10 -7.92
N LEU A 82 -16.67 -24.82 -8.23
CA LEU A 82 -16.78 -24.32 -9.61
C LEU A 82 -15.68 -24.91 -10.51
N ARG A 83 -14.43 -24.86 -10.07
CA ARG A 83 -13.30 -25.44 -10.82
C ARG A 83 -13.51 -26.94 -11.08
N ARG A 84 -13.97 -27.67 -10.07
CA ARG A 84 -14.28 -29.11 -10.22
C ARG A 84 -15.37 -29.32 -11.26
N GLN A 85 -16.49 -28.60 -11.19
CA GLN A 85 -17.61 -28.78 -12.13
C GLN A 85 -17.21 -28.44 -13.56
N ILE A 86 -16.36 -27.41 -13.77
CA ILE A 86 -15.81 -27.07 -15.08
C ILE A 86 -14.93 -28.22 -15.61
N ILE A 87 -14.02 -28.76 -14.79
CA ILE A 87 -13.11 -29.84 -15.19
C ILE A 87 -13.87 -31.14 -15.48
N THR A 88 -14.93 -31.44 -14.73
CA THR A 88 -15.74 -32.64 -14.91
C THR A 88 -16.84 -32.47 -15.98
N GLY A 89 -16.97 -31.32 -16.61
CA GLY A 89 -18.01 -31.04 -17.60
C GLY A 89 -19.42 -31.00 -17.02
N THR A 90 -19.57 -30.86 -15.71
CA THR A 90 -20.89 -30.83 -15.03
C THR A 90 -21.38 -29.40 -14.76
N TYR A 91 -20.61 -28.39 -15.15
CA TYR A 91 -21.02 -26.97 -15.10
C TYR A 91 -21.84 -26.62 -16.33
N ASP A 92 -23.05 -26.13 -16.08
CA ASP A 92 -23.94 -25.63 -17.13
C ASP A 92 -24.00 -24.10 -17.09
N PRO A 93 -23.46 -23.40 -18.11
CA PRO A 93 -23.49 -21.94 -18.16
C PRO A 93 -24.91 -21.37 -18.30
N GLU A 94 -25.84 -22.12 -18.91
CA GLU A 94 -27.21 -21.67 -19.12
C GLU A 94 -28.09 -21.82 -17.86
N ASN A 95 -27.69 -22.72 -16.97
CA ASN A 95 -28.34 -22.91 -15.68
C ASN A 95 -27.27 -23.04 -14.56
N PRO A 96 -26.60 -21.94 -14.19
CA PRO A 96 -25.44 -21.99 -13.29
C PRO A 96 -25.84 -22.41 -11.87
N ARG A 97 -25.59 -23.66 -11.54
CA ARG A 97 -25.78 -24.22 -10.20
C ARG A 97 -24.48 -24.79 -9.69
N ILE A 98 -23.97 -24.24 -8.58
CA ILE A 98 -22.76 -24.76 -7.95
C ILE A 98 -23.14 -25.77 -6.86
N ILE A 99 -22.81 -27.03 -7.08
CA ILE A 99 -23.03 -28.11 -6.13
C ILE A 99 -21.75 -28.30 -5.32
N PHE A 100 -21.86 -28.17 -4.01
CA PHE A 100 -20.74 -28.35 -3.10
C PHE A 100 -20.61 -29.78 -2.67
N GLU A 101 -19.45 -30.39 -2.82
CA GLU A 101 -19.11 -31.68 -2.27
C GLU A 101 -18.24 -31.53 -1.02
N ARG A 102 -18.14 -32.59 -0.21
CA ARG A 102 -17.30 -32.59 1.00
C ARG A 102 -15.84 -32.25 0.70
N ARG A 103 -15.31 -32.69 -0.45
CA ARG A 103 -13.93 -32.46 -0.89
C ARG A 103 -13.68 -31.00 -1.32
N ASP A 104 -14.73 -30.22 -1.61
CA ASP A 104 -14.61 -28.80 -1.99
C ASP A 104 -14.51 -27.92 -0.75
N LYS A 105 -14.98 -28.38 0.39
CA LYS A 105 -15.03 -27.59 1.62
C LYS A 105 -13.64 -27.23 2.10
N MET A 106 -13.47 -25.94 2.35
CA MET A 106 -12.25 -25.35 2.90
C MET A 106 -12.61 -24.58 4.17
N TYR A 107 -11.78 -24.69 5.19
CA TYR A 107 -12.02 -24.10 6.49
C TYR A 107 -10.86 -23.20 6.88
N ARG A 108 -11.14 -22.06 7.50
CA ARG A 108 -10.12 -21.23 8.15
C ARG A 108 -9.53 -22.02 9.31
N SER A 109 -8.24 -21.97 9.46
CA SER A 109 -7.53 -22.62 10.56
C SER A 109 -6.54 -21.67 11.20
N TRP A 110 -6.25 -21.94 12.45
CA TRP A 110 -5.21 -21.26 13.18
C TRP A 110 -3.84 -21.63 12.62
N ARG A 111 -3.01 -20.65 12.43
CA ARG A 111 -1.59 -20.81 12.19
C ARG A 111 -0.85 -19.93 13.18
N THR A 112 -0.03 -20.53 14.01
CA THR A 112 0.86 -19.81 14.89
C THR A 112 1.96 -19.19 14.04
N VAL A 113 1.99 -17.89 13.97
CA VAL A 113 3.06 -17.13 13.30
C VAL A 113 3.95 -16.57 14.39
N LEU A 114 5.24 -16.92 14.34
CA LEU A 114 6.25 -16.26 15.16
C LEU A 114 6.44 -14.85 14.58
N GLN A 115 5.98 -13.84 15.31
CA GLN A 115 6.26 -12.45 14.97
C GLN A 115 7.54 -12.05 15.71
N PRO A 116 8.63 -11.72 15.01
CA PRO A 116 9.73 -11.04 15.65
C PRO A 116 9.22 -9.68 16.12
N GLN A 117 9.30 -9.41 17.40
CA GLN A 117 9.09 -8.06 17.92
C GLN A 117 10.35 -7.26 17.58
N SER A 118 10.25 -6.47 16.54
CA SER A 118 11.30 -5.54 16.12
C SER A 118 10.73 -4.14 16.19
N ASN A 119 11.44 -3.23 16.84
CA ASN A 119 11.08 -1.83 16.78
C ASN A 119 11.20 -1.37 15.33
N ALA A 120 10.16 -0.76 14.80
CA ALA A 120 10.18 -0.17 13.48
C ALA A 120 9.50 1.19 13.50
N VAL A 121 10.08 2.14 12.78
CA VAL A 121 9.47 3.44 12.51
C VAL A 121 9.29 3.63 11.03
N ILE A 122 8.10 4.09 10.68
CA ILE A 122 7.73 4.45 9.32
C ILE A 122 7.55 5.95 9.26
N VAL A 123 8.34 6.61 8.43
CA VAL A 123 8.25 8.06 8.21
C VAL A 123 7.60 8.29 6.84
N TYR A 124 6.41 8.84 6.86
CA TYR A 124 5.68 9.25 5.66
C TYR A 124 6.00 10.71 5.37
N MET A 125 6.45 11.01 4.17
CA MET A 125 6.73 12.36 3.68
C MET A 125 5.82 12.64 2.49
N MET A 126 5.04 13.71 2.54
CA MET A 126 4.13 14.10 1.47
C MET A 126 4.44 15.51 0.98
N ASP A 127 4.59 15.62 -0.32
CA ASP A 127 4.62 16.89 -1.03
C ASP A 127 3.22 17.52 -1.02
N VAL A 128 3.13 18.74 -0.54
CA VAL A 128 1.88 19.54 -0.50
C VAL A 128 1.97 20.79 -1.37
N SER A 129 2.95 20.85 -2.26
CA SER A 129 3.16 21.96 -3.20
C SER A 129 1.97 22.21 -4.14
N GLY A 130 1.97 23.33 -4.81
CA GLY A 130 0.88 23.75 -5.69
C GLY A 130 0.69 22.87 -6.93
N SER A 131 1.73 22.14 -7.38
CA SER A 131 1.63 21.16 -8.48
C SER A 131 0.92 19.86 -8.05
N MET A 132 0.88 19.58 -6.74
CA MET A 132 0.13 18.51 -6.12
C MET A 132 -1.34 18.91 -5.93
N GLY A 133 -2.18 18.69 -6.92
CA GLY A 133 -3.62 18.94 -6.85
C GLY A 133 -4.36 18.05 -5.84
N ASP A 134 -5.65 18.30 -5.65
CA ASP A 134 -6.47 17.54 -4.69
C ASP A 134 -6.51 16.03 -5.04
N GLU A 135 -6.55 15.69 -6.33
CA GLU A 135 -6.53 14.30 -6.80
C GLU A 135 -5.23 13.59 -6.44
N GLN A 136 -4.08 14.23 -6.66
CA GLN A 136 -2.76 13.70 -6.32
C GLN A 136 -2.63 13.50 -4.81
N LYS A 137 -3.03 14.49 -4.02
CA LYS A 137 -3.05 14.40 -2.55
C LYS A 137 -3.97 13.28 -2.07
N GLU A 138 -5.10 13.04 -2.75
CA GLU A 138 -6.00 11.93 -2.41
C GLU A 138 -5.36 10.57 -2.71
N LEU A 139 -4.69 10.39 -3.87
CA LEU A 139 -3.97 9.16 -4.20
C LEU A 139 -2.89 8.84 -3.18
N VAL A 140 -2.08 9.84 -2.80
CA VAL A 140 -1.04 9.69 -1.77
C VAL A 140 -1.62 9.30 -0.42
N ARG A 141 -2.69 9.97 0.00
CA ARG A 141 -3.36 9.67 1.27
C ARG A 141 -3.92 8.25 1.29
N LEU A 142 -4.50 7.83 0.18
CA LEU A 142 -5.05 6.49 0.05
C LEU A 142 -3.93 5.44 0.12
N GLU A 143 -2.83 5.64 -0.59
CA GLU A 143 -1.67 4.73 -0.56
C GLU A 143 -1.03 4.68 0.83
N ALA A 144 -0.75 5.83 1.44
CA ALA A 144 -0.20 5.91 2.79
C ALA A 144 -1.12 5.27 3.84
N PHE A 145 -2.45 5.44 3.69
CA PHE A 145 -3.43 4.78 4.54
C PHE A 145 -3.37 3.26 4.44
N TRP A 146 -3.30 2.71 3.22
CA TRP A 146 -3.21 1.28 3.00
C TRP A 146 -1.90 0.69 3.53
N ILE A 147 -0.78 1.40 3.33
CA ILE A 147 0.52 1.03 3.90
C ILE A 147 0.43 0.98 5.43
N ASP A 148 -0.07 2.04 6.07
CA ASP A 148 -0.19 2.12 7.53
C ASP A 148 -1.14 1.03 8.10
N ALA A 149 -2.28 0.82 7.46
CA ALA A 149 -3.25 -0.22 7.85
C ALA A 149 -2.65 -1.63 7.74
N TRP A 150 -1.96 -1.92 6.63
CA TRP A 150 -1.30 -3.21 6.44
C TRP A 150 -0.17 -3.44 7.44
N LEU A 151 0.66 -2.43 7.71
CA LEU A 151 1.77 -2.51 8.64
C LEU A 151 1.28 -2.77 10.06
N ARG A 152 0.29 -2.02 10.54
CA ARG A 152 -0.27 -2.18 11.90
C ARG A 152 -0.93 -3.54 12.09
N ARG A 153 -1.49 -4.11 11.04
CA ARG A 153 -2.08 -5.45 11.09
C ARG A 153 -1.01 -6.55 11.19
N ASN A 154 0.11 -6.37 10.49
CA ASN A 154 1.12 -7.41 10.36
C ASN A 154 2.23 -7.34 11.40
N TYR A 155 2.47 -6.16 11.97
CA TYR A 155 3.57 -5.92 12.89
C TYR A 155 3.09 -5.22 14.17
N GLU A 156 3.66 -5.61 15.30
CA GLU A 156 3.49 -4.92 16.59
C GLU A 156 4.71 -4.04 16.85
N GLY A 157 4.52 -2.93 17.57
CA GLY A 157 5.62 -2.03 17.93
C GLY A 157 6.08 -1.12 16.78
N ILE A 158 5.22 -0.86 15.79
CA ILE A 158 5.48 0.12 14.73
C ILE A 158 5.06 1.50 15.20
N GLU A 159 5.97 2.45 15.06
CA GLU A 159 5.68 3.88 15.15
C GLU A 159 5.52 4.48 13.75
N SER A 160 4.59 5.42 13.62
CA SER A 160 4.39 6.18 12.37
C SER A 160 4.63 7.65 12.63
N ARG A 161 5.43 8.28 11.79
CA ARG A 161 5.74 9.71 11.83
C ARG A 161 5.38 10.31 10.47
N TYR A 162 4.94 11.55 10.47
CA TYR A 162 4.40 12.20 9.29
C TYR A 162 5.09 13.53 9.08
N ILE A 163 5.57 13.76 7.86
CA ILE A 163 6.21 14.98 7.41
C ILE A 163 5.44 15.49 6.20
N VAL A 164 5.13 16.77 6.17
CA VAL A 164 4.66 17.46 4.99
C VAL A 164 5.69 18.48 4.55
N HIS A 165 5.80 18.69 3.26
CA HIS A 165 6.74 19.68 2.74
C HIS A 165 6.21 20.41 1.50
N ASP A 166 6.59 21.65 1.42
CA ASP A 166 6.58 22.49 0.25
C ASP A 166 8.01 23.03 0.03
N VAL A 167 8.28 24.32 0.18
CA VAL A 167 9.64 24.90 0.27
C VAL A 167 10.30 24.58 1.61
N ARG A 168 9.48 24.32 2.63
CA ARG A 168 9.89 23.93 3.98
C ARG A 168 9.22 22.62 4.37
N ALA A 169 9.88 21.86 5.20
CA ALA A 169 9.30 20.64 5.76
C ALA A 169 9.02 20.81 7.24
N MET A 170 7.96 20.18 7.69
CA MET A 170 7.61 20.09 9.11
C MET A 170 7.03 18.74 9.45
N GLU A 171 7.32 18.27 10.65
CA GLU A 171 6.61 17.14 11.21
C GLU A 171 5.20 17.56 11.65
N VAL A 172 4.22 16.72 11.35
CA VAL A 172 2.81 16.94 11.67
C VAL A 172 2.20 15.71 12.31
N ASP A 173 1.05 15.87 12.95
CA ASP A 173 0.28 14.72 13.41
C ASP A 173 -0.45 14.02 12.24
N LYS A 174 -0.91 12.79 12.53
CA LYS A 174 -1.63 11.97 11.54
C LYS A 174 -2.83 12.70 10.93
N ASN A 175 -3.63 13.39 11.75
CA ASN A 175 -4.82 14.09 11.26
C ASN A 175 -4.47 15.20 10.29
N THR A 176 -3.47 16.00 10.62
CA THR A 176 -2.95 17.06 9.76
C THR A 176 -2.43 16.50 8.43
N PHE A 177 -1.63 15.42 8.46
CA PHE A 177 -1.12 14.78 7.25
C PHE A 177 -2.23 14.38 6.27
N PHE A 178 -3.32 13.82 6.76
CA PHE A 178 -4.42 13.35 5.91
C PHE A 178 -5.42 14.45 5.49
N HIS A 179 -5.33 15.67 6.05
CA HIS A 179 -6.33 16.72 5.77
C HIS A 179 -5.72 18.05 5.32
N LEU A 180 -4.39 18.24 5.45
CA LEU A 180 -3.74 19.51 5.12
C LEU A 180 -3.92 19.87 3.64
N ARG A 181 -4.26 21.12 3.40
CA ARG A 181 -4.33 21.74 2.06
C ARG A 181 -3.42 22.96 2.08
N GLU A 182 -2.29 22.84 1.43
CA GLU A 182 -1.35 23.95 1.23
C GLU A 182 -1.00 24.06 -0.25
N ASP A 183 -0.63 25.26 -0.68
CA ASP A 183 -0.21 25.60 -2.03
C ASP A 183 1.07 26.42 -1.92
N GLY A 184 2.22 25.77 -2.03
CA GLY A 184 3.53 26.39 -2.00
C GLY A 184 4.39 25.99 -3.20
N GLY A 185 5.62 26.52 -3.24
CA GLY A 185 6.65 25.99 -4.14
C GLY A 185 7.15 24.64 -3.63
N THR A 186 8.03 23.98 -4.39
CA THR A 186 8.54 22.64 -4.02
C THR A 186 10.03 22.66 -3.76
N LYS A 187 10.45 22.10 -2.63
CA LYS A 187 11.86 21.84 -2.30
C LYS A 187 12.00 20.50 -1.60
N ILE A 188 12.25 19.45 -2.38
CA ILE A 188 12.30 18.06 -1.91
C ILE A 188 13.36 17.87 -0.83
N SER A 189 14.53 18.51 -0.94
CA SER A 189 15.60 18.40 0.06
C SER A 189 15.18 18.83 1.47
N SER A 190 14.14 19.66 1.60
CA SER A 190 13.60 20.06 2.90
C SER A 190 13.02 18.88 3.67
N ALA A 191 12.28 18.01 2.99
CA ALA A 191 11.72 16.77 3.58
C ALA A 191 12.82 15.84 4.07
N PHE A 192 13.87 15.63 3.29
CA PHE A 192 14.98 14.74 3.65
C PHE A 192 15.80 15.28 4.83
N LYS A 193 15.98 16.59 4.90
CA LYS A 193 16.61 17.25 6.07
C LYS A 193 15.79 17.06 7.32
N CYS A 194 14.48 17.29 7.25
CA CYS A 194 13.56 17.07 8.36
C CYS A 194 13.55 15.61 8.80
N ALA A 195 13.48 14.66 7.86
CA ALA A 195 13.54 13.23 8.17
C ALA A 195 14.86 12.83 8.83
N ARG A 196 15.99 13.37 8.36
CA ARG A 196 17.30 13.14 8.98
C ARG A 196 17.32 13.63 10.42
N GLU A 197 16.89 14.88 10.66
CA GLU A 197 16.85 15.47 12.01
C GLU A 197 15.94 14.65 12.94
N LEU A 198 14.79 14.22 12.46
CA LEU A 198 13.88 13.35 13.19
C LEU A 198 14.52 12.00 13.57
N ILE A 199 15.20 11.35 12.62
CA ILE A 199 15.88 10.08 12.85
C ILE A 199 17.01 10.25 13.85
N ASP A 200 17.86 11.27 13.65
CA ASP A 200 19.03 11.51 14.49
C ASP A 200 18.63 11.86 15.94
N ALA A 201 17.47 12.48 16.14
CA ALA A 201 16.98 12.85 17.46
C ALA A 201 16.29 11.70 18.22
N HIS A 202 15.61 10.80 17.50
CA HIS A 202 14.67 9.87 18.16
C HIS A 202 14.90 8.38 17.86
N TYR A 203 15.60 8.03 16.76
CA TYR A 203 15.66 6.66 16.27
C TYR A 203 17.09 6.19 16.03
N ASN A 204 17.66 5.52 17.02
CA ASN A 204 18.96 4.89 16.87
C ASN A 204 18.88 3.73 15.86
N PRO A 205 19.66 3.73 14.76
CA PRO A 205 19.64 2.67 13.75
C PRO A 205 19.98 1.27 14.29
N ASP A 206 20.67 1.16 15.42
CA ASP A 206 20.97 -0.12 16.05
C ASP A 206 19.76 -0.71 16.81
N GLU A 207 18.81 0.14 17.19
CA GLU A 207 17.63 -0.26 17.96
C GLU A 207 16.33 -0.26 17.14
N TRP A 208 16.32 0.43 15.99
CA TRP A 208 15.14 0.64 15.17
C TRP A 208 15.36 0.18 13.72
N ASN A 209 14.36 -0.44 13.14
CA ASN A 209 14.23 -0.57 11.70
C ASN A 209 13.52 0.68 11.17
N ILE A 210 14.14 1.38 10.24
CA ILE A 210 13.68 2.69 9.79
C ILE A 210 13.29 2.60 8.32
N TYR A 211 12.08 3.01 8.00
CA TYR A 211 11.52 3.01 6.67
C TYR A 211 11.02 4.40 6.32
N LEU A 212 11.45 4.92 5.18
CA LEU A 212 11.01 6.21 4.67
C LEU A 212 10.14 6.00 3.43
N PHE A 213 8.99 6.64 3.40
CA PHE A 213 8.15 6.74 2.20
C PHE A 213 8.00 8.21 1.83
N HIS A 214 8.31 8.54 0.58
CA HIS A 214 8.17 9.88 0.05
C HIS A 214 7.25 9.86 -1.17
N PHE A 215 6.25 10.73 -1.14
CA PHE A 215 5.22 10.89 -2.15
C PHE A 215 5.27 12.29 -2.72
N SER A 216 5.45 12.41 -4.03
CA SER A 216 5.54 13.69 -4.75
C SER A 216 5.17 13.49 -6.22
N ASP A 217 4.83 14.54 -6.93
CA ASP A 217 4.66 14.51 -8.39
C ASP A 217 6.00 14.59 -9.15
N GLY A 218 7.10 14.68 -8.43
CA GLY A 218 8.45 14.71 -8.98
C GLY A 218 8.89 16.07 -9.49
N ASP A 219 8.10 17.11 -9.21
CA ASP A 219 8.54 18.49 -9.45
C ASP A 219 9.49 18.95 -8.34
N ASN A 220 10.56 19.65 -8.68
CA ASN A 220 11.51 20.16 -7.69
C ASN A 220 12.03 21.53 -8.14
N SER A 221 12.36 22.37 -7.17
CA SER A 221 12.74 23.76 -7.38
C SER A 221 13.94 23.97 -8.30
N SER A 222 14.89 23.04 -8.34
CA SER A 222 16.11 23.16 -9.14
C SER A 222 16.91 21.86 -9.21
N GLU A 223 17.74 21.77 -10.25
CA GLU A 223 18.72 20.70 -10.40
C GLU A 223 19.76 20.64 -9.25
N SER A 224 20.07 21.80 -8.66
CA SER A 224 20.95 21.85 -7.48
C SER A 224 20.28 21.21 -6.26
N ASP A 225 18.96 21.30 -6.12
CA ASP A 225 18.22 20.66 -5.06
C ASP A 225 18.10 19.14 -5.30
N ASN A 226 17.98 18.70 -6.55
CA ASN A 226 18.03 17.27 -6.92
C ASN A 226 19.35 16.65 -6.46
N ARG A 227 20.47 17.28 -6.75
CA ARG A 227 21.79 16.81 -6.30
C ARG A 227 21.91 16.80 -4.77
N GLU A 228 21.40 17.81 -4.10
CA GLU A 228 21.36 17.86 -2.63
C GLU A 228 20.51 16.71 -2.06
N CYS A 229 19.36 16.39 -2.67
CA CYS A 229 18.52 15.26 -2.31
C CYS A 229 19.30 13.93 -2.37
N CYS A 230 19.97 13.67 -3.51
CA CYS A 230 20.77 12.46 -3.69
C CYS A 230 21.93 12.39 -2.70
N ARG A 231 22.56 13.54 -2.41
CA ARG A 231 23.64 13.63 -1.41
C ARG A 231 23.13 13.28 -0.01
N ILE A 232 22.02 13.88 0.42
CA ILE A 232 21.44 13.60 1.75
C ILE A 232 21.01 12.13 1.86
N LEU A 233 20.38 11.59 0.83
CA LEU A 233 20.00 10.18 0.80
C LEU A 233 21.24 9.29 0.96
N ARG A 234 22.23 9.43 0.10
CA ARG A 234 23.42 8.56 0.07
C ARG A 234 24.27 8.67 1.33
N GLU A 235 24.57 9.90 1.77
CA GLU A 235 25.53 10.13 2.85
C GLU A 235 24.91 10.04 4.26
N HIS A 236 23.64 10.37 4.40
CA HIS A 236 23.05 10.55 5.72
C HIS A 236 21.86 9.64 6.05
N LEU A 237 21.05 9.26 5.05
CA LEU A 237 19.84 8.48 5.30
C LEU A 237 20.05 6.99 5.01
N LEU A 238 20.51 6.61 3.81
CA LEU A 238 20.67 5.21 3.40
C LEU A 238 21.53 4.37 4.36
N PRO A 239 22.60 4.90 4.98
CA PRO A 239 23.36 4.13 5.98
C PRO A 239 22.59 3.78 7.24
N LYS A 240 21.48 4.47 7.53
CA LYS A 240 20.70 4.35 8.76
C LYS A 240 19.37 3.65 8.59
N ILE A 241 18.85 3.59 7.36
CA ILE A 241 17.50 3.11 7.08
C ILE A 241 17.50 1.73 6.43
N ASN A 242 16.39 1.03 6.55
CA ASN A 242 16.19 -0.27 5.92
C ASN A 242 15.69 -0.13 4.48
N MET A 243 14.90 0.93 4.21
CA MET A 243 14.35 1.20 2.88
C MET A 243 13.98 2.69 2.73
N PHE A 244 14.21 3.21 1.54
CA PHE A 244 13.61 4.45 1.04
C PHE A 244 12.69 4.11 -0.13
N GLY A 245 11.39 4.29 0.07
CA GLY A 245 10.36 4.13 -0.96
C GLY A 245 9.99 5.51 -1.51
N TYR A 246 10.09 5.69 -2.81
CA TYR A 246 9.63 6.89 -3.50
C TYR A 246 8.47 6.53 -4.43
N CYS A 247 7.32 7.14 -4.18
CA CYS A 247 6.16 7.03 -5.05
C CYS A 247 5.95 8.35 -5.79
N GLN A 248 6.04 8.30 -7.10
CA GLN A 248 5.71 9.44 -7.96
C GLN A 248 4.27 9.34 -8.42
N VAL A 249 3.46 10.34 -8.05
CA VAL A 249 2.09 10.46 -8.54
C VAL A 249 2.05 11.28 -9.81
N ALA A 250 1.23 10.89 -10.78
CA ALA A 250 1.06 11.66 -12.00
C ALA A 250 0.36 12.98 -11.73
N SER A 251 0.95 14.08 -12.18
CA SER A 251 0.36 15.41 -12.14
C SER A 251 0.38 16.05 -13.53
N ALA A 252 -0.68 16.78 -13.85
CA ALA A 252 -0.73 17.55 -15.10
C ALA A 252 0.20 18.76 -15.08
N TYR A 253 0.68 19.18 -13.92
CA TYR A 253 1.47 20.38 -13.69
C TYR A 253 2.89 20.11 -13.22
N GLY A 254 3.17 18.90 -12.71
CA GLY A 254 4.49 18.51 -12.21
C GLY A 254 5.44 18.11 -13.34
N SER A 255 6.75 18.35 -13.16
CA SER A 255 7.78 17.96 -14.12
C SER A 255 7.98 16.46 -14.23
N GLY A 256 7.63 15.71 -13.17
CA GLY A 256 7.80 14.26 -13.09
C GLY A 256 9.24 13.79 -13.21
N ASN A 257 10.23 14.64 -12.98
CA ASN A 257 11.63 14.33 -13.27
C ASN A 257 12.40 13.68 -12.11
N PHE A 258 11.96 13.87 -10.87
CA PHE A 258 12.75 13.43 -9.71
C PHE A 258 12.99 11.91 -9.66
N ILE A 259 12.04 11.10 -10.12
CA ILE A 259 12.24 9.65 -10.20
C ILE A 259 13.40 9.27 -11.14
N ASN A 260 13.58 10.02 -12.24
CA ASN A 260 14.70 9.77 -13.16
C ASN A 260 16.04 10.15 -12.51
N VAL A 261 16.06 11.23 -11.71
CA VAL A 261 17.22 11.63 -10.92
C VAL A 261 17.61 10.55 -9.91
N LEU A 262 16.63 9.94 -9.24
CA LEU A 262 16.88 8.82 -8.33
C LEU A 262 17.44 7.62 -9.07
N HIS A 263 16.90 7.28 -10.24
CA HIS A 263 17.43 6.18 -11.05
C HIS A 263 18.84 6.46 -11.51
N GLU A 264 19.15 7.66 -12.00
CA GLU A 264 20.50 8.01 -12.48
C GLU A 264 21.56 7.96 -11.38
N HIS A 265 21.18 8.41 -10.18
CA HIS A 265 22.17 8.56 -9.10
C HIS A 265 22.16 7.45 -8.06
N LEU A 266 21.09 6.68 -7.91
CA LEU A 266 20.90 5.70 -6.85
C LEU A 266 20.43 4.33 -7.36
N GLU A 267 20.66 4.01 -8.65
CA GLU A 267 20.28 2.72 -9.26
C GLU A 267 20.93 1.52 -8.54
N ASP A 268 22.18 1.69 -8.08
CA ASP A 268 22.94 0.64 -7.39
C ASP A 268 22.55 0.47 -5.91
N GLU A 269 21.65 1.31 -5.39
CA GLU A 269 21.27 1.30 -3.98
C GLU A 269 20.04 0.42 -3.76
N PRO A 270 20.24 -0.83 -3.33
CA PRO A 270 19.13 -1.77 -3.21
C PRO A 270 18.11 -1.40 -2.14
N ALA A 271 18.40 -0.41 -1.28
CA ALA A 271 17.45 0.15 -0.30
C ALA A 271 16.50 1.17 -0.90
N VAL A 272 16.73 1.63 -2.13
CA VAL A 272 15.89 2.59 -2.84
C VAL A 272 14.91 1.85 -3.72
N ILE A 273 13.63 2.07 -3.50
CA ILE A 273 12.55 1.50 -4.30
C ILE A 273 11.70 2.64 -4.83
N THR A 274 11.47 2.67 -6.12
CA THR A 274 10.68 3.71 -6.77
C THR A 274 9.44 3.11 -7.43
N THR A 275 8.33 3.83 -7.37
CA THR A 275 7.06 3.45 -7.99
C THR A 275 6.41 4.65 -8.67
N ARG A 276 5.43 4.38 -9.55
CA ARG A 276 4.58 5.40 -10.16
C ARG A 276 3.13 5.03 -9.95
N VAL A 277 2.33 6.02 -9.57
CA VAL A 277 0.89 5.89 -9.38
C VAL A 277 0.22 6.98 -10.22
N ASN A 278 -0.48 6.55 -11.29
CA ASN A 278 -1.22 7.45 -12.17
C ASN A 278 -2.71 7.46 -11.82
N SER A 279 -3.17 6.39 -11.19
CA SER A 279 -4.58 6.20 -10.82
C SER A 279 -4.69 5.34 -9.56
N ARG A 280 -5.91 5.19 -9.04
CA ARG A 280 -6.18 4.32 -7.88
C ARG A 280 -5.83 2.85 -8.16
N ASP A 281 -5.92 2.41 -9.40
CA ASP A 281 -5.64 1.02 -9.78
C ASP A 281 -4.16 0.65 -9.62
N ASP A 282 -3.25 1.65 -9.73
CA ASP A 282 -1.81 1.45 -9.62
C ASP A 282 -1.33 1.32 -8.16
N ILE A 283 -2.15 1.74 -7.18
CA ILE A 283 -1.77 1.76 -5.75
C ILE A 283 -1.40 0.36 -5.26
N TYR A 284 -2.13 -0.66 -5.67
CA TYR A 284 -1.84 -2.04 -5.27
C TYR A 284 -0.45 -2.50 -5.73
N ASP A 285 -0.12 -2.23 -6.99
CA ASP A 285 1.18 -2.62 -7.56
C ASP A 285 2.33 -1.83 -6.95
N SER A 286 2.10 -0.55 -6.62
CA SER A 286 3.05 0.29 -5.88
C SER A 286 3.35 -0.29 -4.49
N ILE A 287 2.33 -0.59 -3.70
CA ILE A 287 2.48 -1.20 -2.38
C ILE A 287 3.20 -2.56 -2.50
N LYS A 288 2.84 -3.36 -3.50
CA LYS A 288 3.49 -4.64 -3.75
C LYS A 288 4.98 -4.47 -4.07
N ALA A 289 5.34 -3.46 -4.85
CA ALA A 289 6.74 -3.17 -5.16
C ALA A 289 7.55 -2.80 -3.91
N PHE A 290 6.99 -2.00 -2.99
CA PHE A 290 7.66 -1.64 -1.74
C PHE A 290 7.86 -2.83 -0.79
N PHE A 291 6.94 -3.77 -0.76
CA PHE A 291 6.94 -4.87 0.21
C PHE A 291 7.24 -6.25 -0.38
N SER A 292 7.63 -6.33 -1.64
CA SER A 292 8.09 -7.59 -2.23
C SER A 292 9.39 -8.06 -1.58
N PRO A 293 9.49 -9.33 -1.16
CA PRO A 293 10.74 -9.86 -0.64
C PRO A 293 11.77 -9.95 -1.76
N GLY A 294 12.70 -9.02 -1.75
CA GLY A 294 14.02 -9.12 -2.36
C GLY A 294 14.11 -9.19 -3.89
N ARG A 295 14.56 -8.13 -4.50
CA ARG A 295 15.55 -8.18 -5.57
C ARG A 295 16.94 -8.05 -4.97
#